data_d70840332cbd9f097666fe71dabe62f7
#
_entry.id   d70840332cbd9f097666fe71dabe62f7
#
_cell.length_a   1.000
_cell.length_b   1.000
_cell.length_c   1.000
_cell.angle_alpha   90.00
_cell.angle_beta   90.00
_cell.angle_gamma   90.00
#
_symmetry.space_group_name_H-M   'P 1'
#
loop_
_entity.id
_entity.type
_entity.pdbx_description
1 polymer ?
#
loop_
_entity_poly.entity_id
_entity_poly.type
_entity_poly.pdbx_seq_one_letter_code
_entity_poly.pdbx_strand_id
1 'polypeptide(L)'
;MRKATEIIDERQLVSELHINWKSRGYTDGGMADLLEIAPKTISYKLSGINPDNNGKKTHFKLNEIIQIIHYLGFKLYLVREDDAK
;
A
#
# COMPACT_ATOMS: atom_id res chain seq x y z
N MET A 1 2.81 13.01 -19.79
CA MET A 1 3.00 11.60 -20.13
C MET A 1 2.83 10.73 -18.89
N ARG A 2 2.17 9.62 -19.05
CA ARG A 2 1.93 8.75 -17.92
C ARG A 2 3.02 7.71 -17.79
N LYS A 3 3.39 7.43 -16.57
CA LYS A 3 4.32 6.36 -16.29
C LYS A 3 3.60 5.27 -15.52
N ALA A 4 3.88 4.05 -15.86
CA ALA A 4 3.29 2.90 -15.16
C ALA A 4 4.41 2.13 -14.48
N THR A 5 4.10 1.61 -13.30
CA THR A 5 5.02 0.78 -12.56
C THR A 5 4.44 -0.63 -12.52
N GLU A 6 5.23 -1.59 -12.90
CA GLU A 6 4.79 -2.97 -12.81
C GLU A 6 4.93 -3.45 -11.37
N ILE A 7 3.85 -3.99 -10.85
CA ILE A 7 3.83 -4.48 -9.47
C ILE A 7 3.87 -6.00 -9.52
N ILE A 8 4.87 -6.57 -8.93
CA ILE A 8 5.08 -8.01 -8.97
C ILE A 8 4.45 -8.68 -7.76
N ASP A 9 4.51 -8.04 -6.59
CA ASP A 9 3.92 -8.63 -5.39
C ASP A 9 3.48 -7.53 -4.44
N GLU A 10 2.85 -7.96 -3.35
CA GLU A 10 2.28 -7.04 -2.37
C GLU A 10 3.36 -6.20 -1.69
N ARG A 11 4.49 -6.80 -1.38
CA ARG A 11 5.55 -6.07 -0.67
C ARG A 11 6.07 -4.93 -1.53
N GLN A 12 6.22 -5.16 -2.82
CA GLN A 12 6.64 -4.10 -3.73
C GLN A 12 5.61 -2.98 -3.77
N LEU A 13 4.33 -3.33 -3.85
CA LEU A 13 3.27 -2.33 -3.92
C LEU A 13 3.24 -1.49 -2.65
N VAL A 14 3.31 -2.11 -1.49
CA VAL A 14 3.28 -1.40 -0.22
C VAL A 14 4.49 -0.46 -0.13
N SER A 15 5.65 -0.93 -0.54
CA SER A 15 6.86 -0.12 -0.51
C SER A 15 6.73 1.11 -1.43
N GLU A 16 6.21 0.91 -2.65
CA GLU A 16 6.01 2.02 -3.58
C GLU A 16 5.05 3.06 -3.01
N LEU A 17 3.96 2.60 -2.42
CA LEU A 17 2.99 3.52 -1.85
C LEU A 17 3.59 4.27 -0.66
N HIS A 18 4.33 3.57 0.19
CA HIS A 18 4.93 4.20 1.37
C HIS A 18 5.94 5.27 0.97
N ILE A 19 6.79 4.97 0.00
CA ILE A 19 7.77 5.94 -0.50
C ILE A 19 7.03 7.16 -1.06
N ASN A 20 5.96 6.93 -1.80
CA ASN A 20 5.23 8.03 -2.40
C ASN A 20 4.56 8.91 -1.37
N TRP A 21 3.92 8.34 -0.36
CA TRP A 21 3.26 9.23 0.60
C TRP A 21 4.27 9.97 1.46
N LYS A 22 5.41 9.35 1.77
CA LYS A 22 6.45 10.05 2.52
C LYS A 22 7.03 11.20 1.69
N SER A 23 7.25 10.98 0.40
CA SER A 23 7.82 12.02 -0.44
C SER A 23 6.87 13.21 -0.61
N ARG A 24 5.59 13.00 -0.41
CA ARG A 24 4.61 14.08 -0.49
C ARG A 24 4.35 14.75 0.85
N GLY A 25 5.09 14.35 1.89
CA GLY A 25 4.94 14.95 3.20
C GLY A 25 3.83 14.35 4.05
N TYR A 26 3.19 13.27 3.60
CA TYR A 26 2.17 12.62 4.41
C TYR A 26 2.85 11.78 5.49
N THR A 27 2.22 11.74 6.67
CA THR A 27 2.76 10.95 7.77
C THR A 27 2.04 9.61 7.84
N ASP A 28 2.70 8.64 8.47
CA ASP A 28 2.07 7.35 8.69
C ASP A 28 0.82 7.50 9.56
N GLY A 29 0.86 8.39 10.55
CA GLY A 29 -0.31 8.65 11.38
C GLY A 29 -1.47 9.23 10.58
N GLY A 30 -1.17 10.13 9.63
CA GLY A 30 -2.21 10.68 8.77
C GLY A 30 -2.81 9.62 7.86
N MET A 31 -1.99 8.70 7.36
CA MET A 31 -2.51 7.62 6.55
C MET A 31 -3.34 6.65 7.39
N ALA A 32 -2.96 6.43 8.64
CA ALA A 32 -3.76 5.62 9.54
C ALA A 32 -5.14 6.23 9.75
N ASP A 33 -5.20 7.56 9.91
CA ASP A 33 -6.47 8.25 10.05
C ASP A 33 -7.33 8.07 8.80
N LEU A 34 -6.72 8.16 7.63
CA LEU A 34 -7.45 7.96 6.38
C LEU A 34 -8.09 6.58 6.33
N LEU A 35 -7.39 5.58 6.80
CA LEU A 35 -7.86 4.20 6.79
C LEU A 35 -8.68 3.85 8.02
N GLU A 36 -8.79 4.77 8.98
CA GLU A 36 -9.55 4.57 10.22
C GLU A 36 -8.99 3.41 11.03
N ILE A 37 -7.66 3.34 11.11
CA ILE A 37 -6.97 2.33 11.91
C ILE A 37 -6.03 3.03 12.87
N ALA A 38 -5.59 2.30 13.89
CA ALA A 38 -4.67 2.85 14.89
C ALA A 38 -3.29 3.10 14.24
N PRO A 39 -2.56 4.13 14.70
CA PRO A 39 -1.24 4.40 14.13
C PRO A 39 -0.28 3.20 14.22
N LYS A 40 -0.31 2.45 15.32
CA LYS A 40 0.58 1.31 15.42
C LYS A 40 0.18 0.21 14.44
N THR A 41 -1.09 0.12 14.09
CA THR A 41 -1.56 -0.87 13.14
C THR A 41 -0.97 -0.61 11.75
N ILE A 42 -0.86 0.66 11.33
CA ILE A 42 -0.28 0.93 10.03
C ILE A 42 1.20 0.57 10.02
N SER A 43 1.89 0.79 11.12
CA SER A 43 3.29 0.40 11.23
C SER A 43 3.45 -1.11 11.08
N TYR A 44 2.57 -1.88 11.72
CA TYR A 44 2.61 -3.33 11.61
C TYR A 44 2.33 -3.78 10.17
N LYS A 45 1.34 -3.16 9.52
CA LYS A 45 1.01 -3.52 8.13
C LYS A 45 2.15 -3.18 7.19
N LEU A 46 2.85 -2.07 7.43
CA LEU A 46 4.00 -1.70 6.62
C LEU A 46 5.15 -2.69 6.79
N SER A 47 5.35 -3.18 8.00
CA SER A 47 6.41 -4.16 8.24
C SER A 47 5.99 -5.58 7.87
N GLY A 48 4.68 -5.83 7.86
CA GLY A 48 4.16 -7.15 7.55
C GLY A 48 4.06 -8.08 8.74
N ILE A 49 4.38 -7.61 9.93
CA ILE A 49 4.39 -8.45 11.12
C ILE A 49 3.71 -7.72 12.26
N ASN A 50 2.87 -8.43 13.00
CA ASN A 50 2.21 -7.90 14.18
C ASN A 50 2.85 -8.50 15.43
N PRO A 51 3.74 -7.78 16.10
CA PRO A 51 4.42 -8.32 17.27
C PRO A 51 3.48 -8.56 18.46
N ASP A 52 2.34 -7.85 18.50
CA ASP A 52 1.37 -8.04 19.58
C ASP A 52 0.61 -9.33 19.43
N ASN A 53 0.74 -10.03 18.32
CA ASN A 53 0.02 -11.26 18.06
C ASN A 53 1.00 -12.35 17.69
N ASN A 54 2.01 -12.54 18.52
CA ASN A 54 3.02 -13.59 18.38
C ASN A 54 3.75 -13.52 17.05
N GLY A 55 3.94 -12.32 16.53
CA GLY A 55 4.66 -12.15 15.26
C GLY A 55 3.91 -12.65 14.05
N LYS A 56 2.59 -12.78 14.13
CA LYS A 56 1.82 -13.19 12.96
C LYS A 56 1.93 -12.17 11.85
N LYS A 57 1.85 -12.65 10.62
CA LYS A 57 1.86 -11.77 9.47
C LYS A 57 0.60 -10.93 9.44
N THR A 58 0.75 -9.70 9.03
CA THR A 58 -0.37 -8.79 8.87
C THR A 58 -0.19 -8.04 7.56
N HIS A 59 -1.30 -7.72 6.93
CA HIS A 59 -1.28 -7.10 5.60
C HIS A 59 -2.36 -6.04 5.51
N PHE A 60 -2.17 -5.11 4.57
CA PHE A 60 -3.26 -4.22 4.23
C PHE A 60 -4.36 -5.01 3.55
N LYS A 61 -5.60 -4.65 3.84
CA LYS A 61 -6.72 -5.19 3.10
C LYS A 61 -6.73 -4.57 1.71
N LEU A 62 -7.33 -5.28 0.77
CA LEU A 62 -7.35 -4.80 -0.61
C LEU A 62 -8.01 -3.43 -0.72
N ASN A 63 -9.13 -3.22 -0.04
CA ASN A 63 -9.80 -1.93 -0.12
C ASN A 63 -8.98 -0.83 0.53
N GLU A 64 -8.16 -1.15 1.54
CA GLU A 64 -7.24 -0.17 2.11
C GLU A 64 -6.19 0.25 1.08
N ILE A 65 -5.64 -0.72 0.37
CA ILE A 65 -4.64 -0.44 -0.66
C ILE A 65 -5.25 0.44 -1.76
N ILE A 66 -6.44 0.10 -2.20
CA ILE A 66 -7.12 0.89 -3.24
C ILE A 66 -7.38 2.31 -2.75
N GLN A 67 -7.77 2.46 -1.49
CA GLN A 67 -8.01 3.78 -0.92
C GLN A 67 -6.75 4.62 -0.90
N ILE A 68 -5.62 4.01 -0.51
CA ILE A 68 -4.33 4.71 -0.53
C ILE A 68 -3.96 5.11 -1.95
N ILE A 69 -4.12 4.20 -2.90
CA ILE A 69 -3.79 4.45 -4.30
C ILE A 69 -4.55 5.67 -4.80
N HIS A 70 -5.85 5.72 -4.56
CA HIS A 70 -6.67 6.84 -5.00
C HIS A 70 -6.32 8.13 -4.28
N TYR A 71 -6.04 8.04 -2.97
CA TYR A 71 -5.69 9.22 -2.19
C TYR A 71 -4.40 9.86 -2.70
N LEU A 72 -3.46 9.04 -3.15
CA LEU A 72 -2.19 9.55 -3.67
C LEU A 72 -2.30 9.99 -5.12
N GLY A 73 -3.47 9.87 -5.73
CA GLY A 73 -3.68 10.32 -7.09
C GLY A 73 -3.26 9.33 -8.16
N PHE A 74 -3.01 8.10 -7.78
CA PHE A 74 -2.68 7.05 -8.74
C PHE A 74 -3.93 6.39 -9.27
N LYS A 75 -3.77 5.67 -10.36
CA LYS A 75 -4.80 4.80 -10.89
C LYS A 75 -4.25 3.40 -10.97
N LEU A 76 -5.12 2.44 -10.70
CA LEU A 76 -4.75 1.04 -10.76
C LEU A 76 -5.35 0.46 -12.04
N TYR A 77 -4.50 -0.15 -12.85
CA TYR A 77 -4.93 -0.77 -14.09
C TYR A 77 -4.70 -2.26 -14.03
N LEU A 78 -5.62 -3.00 -14.63
CA LEU A 78 -5.45 -4.42 -14.82
C LEU A 78 -5.09 -4.59 -16.29
N VAL A 79 -3.88 -5.03 -16.55
CA VAL A 79 -3.39 -5.17 -17.90
C VAL A 79 -3.35 -6.65 -18.22
N ARG A 80 -4.05 -7.04 -19.28
CA ARG A 80 -4.00 -8.43 -19.71
C ARG A 80 -2.74 -8.62 -20.52
N GLU A 81 -1.97 -9.60 -20.10
CA GLU A 81 -0.84 -9.98 -20.87
C GLU A 81 -1.32 -10.84 -22.00
N ASP A 82 -1.03 -10.43 -23.21
CA ASP A 82 -1.57 -11.15 -24.35
C ASP A 82 -0.66 -12.31 -24.64
N ASP A 83 -1.16 -13.46 -24.40
CA ASP A 83 -0.40 -14.60 -24.67
C ASP A 83 -0.63 -15.10 -25.97
N ALA A 84 -1.32 -14.41 -26.66
CA ALA A 84 -1.48 -14.87 -27.93
C ALA A 84 -0.19 -14.85 -28.51
N LYS A 85 0.22 -15.39 -28.34
CA LYS A 85 1.34 -15.18 -28.83
C LYS A 85 1.71 -16.23 -29.16
#